data_ce9d405b758b594da78be3c204f0397a
#
_entry.id   ce9d405b758b594da78be3c204f0397a
#
_cell.length_a   1.000
_cell.length_b   1.000
_cell.length_c   1.000
_cell.angle_alpha   90.00
_cell.angle_beta   90.00
_cell.angle_gamma   90.00
#
_symmetry.space_group_name_H-M   'P 1'
#
loop_
_entity.id
_entity.type
_entity.pdbx_description
1 polymer ?
#
loop_
_entity_poly.entity_id
_entity_poly.type
_entity_poly.pdbx_seq_one_letter_code
_entity_poly.pdbx_strand_id
1 'polypeptide(L)'
;MTVTADESGLILTLFNGYSYKDIEEKNVPQDKRKYPFRRDKFSEQTMIIELTGFGLNRSGMDLYRSNYAMLSTTELTFYIDSLAGRYKTRSESYYGEFVKTRVFTPSYYFSGGYHYYGDTAAAKKLENFNSRGVFDTLAFMDKSTSISRALNYARDGSSFITEKSESMLAELKNLKKYEAEIYKRYTLPLACLVFFFIGAPLGAIIRKGGLGTPAVISVLFFVFYYVISLSGEKFAKELIIGVPVGMLASTIILLPIGVFLTYKATTDAAIMNTETYVNFFRKAGAFLSGIKPEKGNEDPGTVA
;
A
#
# COMPACT_ATOMS: atom_id res chain seq x y z
N MET A 1 -22.35 -13.08 43.07
CA MET A 1 -22.01 -12.68 41.69
C MET A 1 -22.17 -13.90 40.81
N THR A 2 -23.08 -13.87 39.87
CA THR A 2 -23.39 -15.00 38.98
C THR A 2 -23.49 -14.46 37.55
N VAL A 3 -23.18 -15.30 36.58
CA VAL A 3 -23.32 -14.95 35.15
C VAL A 3 -24.71 -15.36 34.70
N THR A 4 -25.35 -14.59 33.82
CA THR A 4 -26.63 -14.97 33.21
C THR A 4 -26.50 -16.24 32.37
N ALA A 5 -27.58 -17.02 32.23
CA ALA A 5 -27.57 -18.26 31.45
C ALA A 5 -27.14 -18.06 29.98
N ASP A 6 -27.35 -16.87 29.42
CA ASP A 6 -26.96 -16.51 28.04
C ASP A 6 -25.56 -15.89 27.95
N GLU A 7 -24.77 -15.92 29.04
CA GLU A 7 -23.42 -15.28 29.14
C GLU A 7 -23.35 -13.80 28.72
N SER A 8 -24.50 -13.15 28.50
CA SER A 8 -24.59 -11.77 28.03
C SER A 8 -24.57 -10.73 29.14
N GLY A 9 -24.72 -11.15 30.40
CA GLY A 9 -24.78 -10.24 31.53
C GLY A 9 -24.21 -10.83 32.82
N LEU A 10 -23.77 -9.95 33.68
CA LEU A 10 -23.30 -10.24 35.02
C LEU A 10 -24.37 -9.81 36.01
N ILE A 11 -24.88 -10.76 36.80
CA ILE A 11 -25.81 -10.51 37.88
C ILE A 11 -25.00 -10.20 39.13
N LEU A 12 -25.08 -8.96 39.60
CA LEU A 12 -24.48 -8.48 40.82
C LEU A 12 -25.57 -8.28 41.87
N THR A 13 -25.54 -9.09 42.91
CA THR A 13 -26.45 -8.93 44.05
C THR A 13 -25.69 -8.28 45.20
N LEU A 14 -26.18 -7.12 45.63
CA LEU A 14 -25.61 -6.33 46.72
C LEU A 14 -26.54 -6.41 47.92
N PHE A 15 -25.96 -6.52 49.13
CA PHE A 15 -26.67 -6.64 50.37
C PHE A 15 -26.36 -5.44 51.29
N ASN A 16 -27.37 -4.86 51.95
CA ASN A 16 -27.24 -3.84 52.98
C ASN A 16 -26.39 -2.65 52.56
N GLY A 17 -26.83 -1.84 51.59
CA GLY A 17 -26.07 -0.74 51.08
C GLY A 17 -26.87 0.54 50.85
N TYR A 18 -26.18 1.51 50.29
CA TYR A 18 -26.75 2.75 49.79
C TYR A 18 -26.40 2.89 48.30
N SER A 19 -27.41 3.21 47.50
CA SER A 19 -27.27 3.56 46.10
C SER A 19 -27.31 5.07 45.93
N TYR A 20 -26.37 5.63 45.21
CA TYR A 20 -26.30 7.06 44.87
C TYR A 20 -26.49 7.19 43.37
N LYS A 21 -27.49 7.98 42.94
CA LYS A 21 -27.79 8.22 41.54
C LYS A 21 -27.90 9.70 41.28
N ASP A 22 -27.03 10.18 40.37
CA ASP A 22 -27.15 11.54 39.85
C ASP A 22 -28.32 11.62 38.87
N ILE A 23 -29.19 12.57 39.04
CA ILE A 23 -30.34 12.81 38.16
C ILE A 23 -29.95 13.87 37.17
N GLU A 24 -29.68 13.45 35.91
CA GLU A 24 -29.42 14.39 34.82
C GLU A 24 -30.70 14.99 34.28
N GLU A 25 -30.83 16.30 34.34
CA GLU A 25 -31.90 17.05 33.68
C GLU A 25 -31.57 17.22 32.20
N LYS A 26 -32.06 16.30 31.36
CA LYS A 26 -31.75 16.26 29.92
C LYS A 26 -32.25 17.44 29.10
N ASN A 27 -33.25 18.18 29.59
CA ASN A 27 -33.96 19.26 28.85
C ASN A 27 -33.59 20.68 29.33
N VAL A 28 -32.54 20.84 30.15
CA VAL A 28 -32.12 22.14 30.67
C VAL A 28 -30.74 22.50 30.08
N PRO A 29 -30.55 23.79 29.62
CA PRO A 29 -29.22 24.26 29.16
C PRO A 29 -28.15 24.05 30.23
N GLN A 30 -26.91 23.77 29.80
CA GLN A 30 -25.81 23.33 30.65
C GLN A 30 -25.54 24.30 31.83
N ASP A 31 -25.68 25.60 31.60
CA ASP A 31 -25.42 26.67 32.58
C ASP A 31 -26.51 26.75 33.67
N LYS A 32 -27.65 26.06 33.49
CA LYS A 32 -28.80 26.08 34.43
C LYS A 32 -29.10 24.71 35.03
N ARG A 33 -28.29 23.68 34.70
CA ARG A 33 -28.51 22.34 35.23
C ARG A 33 -28.18 22.28 36.72
N LYS A 34 -29.15 21.84 37.48
CA LYS A 34 -28.96 21.41 38.86
C LYS A 34 -28.63 19.92 38.82
N TYR A 35 -27.66 19.50 39.57
CA TYR A 35 -27.25 18.09 39.67
C TYR A 35 -27.84 17.49 40.97
N PRO A 36 -29.16 17.26 41.07
CA PRO A 36 -29.75 16.63 42.24
C PRO A 36 -29.30 15.18 42.26
N PHE A 37 -28.88 14.72 43.43
CA PHE A 37 -28.56 13.32 43.65
C PHE A 37 -29.67 12.67 44.50
N ARG A 38 -29.91 11.38 44.20
CA ARG A 38 -30.84 10.56 44.96
C ARG A 38 -30.02 9.50 45.72
N ARG A 39 -30.34 9.36 47.01
CA ARG A 39 -29.75 8.34 47.88
C ARG A 39 -30.83 7.36 48.31
N ASP A 40 -30.69 6.10 47.90
CA ASP A 40 -31.61 5.03 48.28
C ASP A 40 -30.87 4.05 49.20
N LYS A 41 -31.53 3.64 50.31
CA LYS A 41 -31.05 2.57 51.20
C LYS A 41 -31.73 1.27 50.78
N PHE A 42 -30.96 0.24 50.55
CA PHE A 42 -31.50 -1.08 50.18
C PHE A 42 -31.00 -2.17 51.13
N SER A 43 -31.83 -3.17 51.39
CA SER A 43 -31.44 -4.42 52.07
C SER A 43 -30.86 -5.42 51.09
N GLU A 44 -31.41 -5.51 49.89
CA GLU A 44 -30.97 -6.31 48.79
C GLU A 44 -31.23 -5.56 47.48
N GLN A 45 -30.22 -5.53 46.59
CA GLN A 45 -30.36 -4.95 45.26
C GLN A 45 -29.67 -5.85 44.25
N THR A 46 -30.42 -6.30 43.25
CA THR A 46 -29.87 -7.04 42.11
C THR A 46 -29.69 -6.12 40.93
N MET A 47 -28.48 -6.08 40.38
CA MET A 47 -28.16 -5.27 39.24
C MET A 47 -27.62 -6.22 38.13
N ILE A 48 -28.17 -6.07 36.93
CA ILE A 48 -27.69 -6.79 35.74
C ILE A 48 -26.82 -5.82 34.98
N ILE A 49 -25.54 -6.15 34.86
CA ILE A 49 -24.56 -5.41 34.07
C ILE A 49 -24.44 -6.16 32.73
N GLU A 50 -24.92 -5.58 31.66
CA GLU A 50 -24.74 -6.12 30.32
C GLU A 50 -23.25 -6.09 29.97
N LEU A 51 -22.69 -7.25 29.71
CA LEU A 51 -21.30 -7.41 29.27
C LEU A 51 -21.18 -7.21 27.75
N THR A 52 -21.83 -6.18 27.23
CA THR A 52 -21.69 -5.80 25.83
C THR A 52 -20.23 -5.40 25.55
N GLY A 53 -19.49 -6.30 24.92
CA GLY A 53 -18.07 -6.11 24.58
C GLY A 53 -17.08 -7.09 25.22
N PHE A 54 -17.49 -7.89 26.21
CA PHE A 54 -16.66 -8.96 26.75
C PHE A 54 -16.94 -10.32 26.11
N GLY A 55 -18.08 -10.50 25.45
CA GLY A 55 -18.30 -11.65 24.58
C GLY A 55 -17.38 -11.52 23.36
N LEU A 56 -16.69 -12.61 22.98
CA LEU A 56 -16.09 -12.76 21.66
C LEU A 56 -17.21 -12.83 20.59
N ASN A 57 -18.01 -11.76 20.51
CA ASN A 57 -18.86 -11.57 19.36
C ASN A 57 -17.92 -11.50 18.16
N ARG A 58 -17.94 -12.50 17.29
CA ARG A 58 -17.34 -12.38 15.96
C ARG A 58 -17.91 -11.10 15.38
N SER A 59 -17.11 -10.03 15.45
CA SER A 59 -17.42 -8.77 14.77
C SER A 59 -17.87 -9.16 13.38
N GLY A 60 -19.06 -8.68 12.97
CA GLY A 60 -19.64 -9.12 11.70
C GLY A 60 -18.57 -9.02 10.62
N MET A 61 -18.43 -10.07 9.84
CA MET A 61 -17.41 -10.20 8.78
C MET A 61 -17.40 -8.97 7.85
N ASP A 62 -18.51 -8.25 7.82
CA ASP A 62 -18.70 -7.04 7.01
C ASP A 62 -17.83 -5.85 7.44
N LEU A 63 -17.48 -5.74 8.74
CA LEU A 63 -16.57 -4.70 9.24
C LEU A 63 -15.14 -4.86 8.74
N TYR A 64 -14.74 -6.10 8.43
CA TYR A 64 -13.38 -6.42 7.98
C TYR A 64 -13.27 -6.55 6.45
N ARG A 65 -14.38 -6.66 5.73
CA ARG A 65 -14.41 -6.72 4.26
C ARG A 65 -13.85 -5.47 3.58
N SER A 66 -13.84 -4.32 4.27
CA SER A 66 -13.22 -3.09 3.76
C SER A 66 -11.69 -3.15 3.75
N ASN A 67 -11.08 -4.08 4.51
CA ASN A 67 -9.63 -4.22 4.58
C ASN A 67 -9.15 -5.38 3.70
N TYR A 68 -8.50 -5.06 2.59
CA TYR A 68 -7.97 -6.03 1.64
C TYR A 68 -7.02 -7.08 2.25
N ALA A 69 -6.33 -6.73 3.35
CA ALA A 69 -5.42 -7.65 4.04
C ALA A 69 -6.14 -8.81 4.75
N MET A 70 -7.43 -8.66 5.05
CA MET A 70 -8.25 -9.66 5.74
C MET A 70 -9.05 -10.56 4.80
N LEU A 71 -9.12 -10.23 3.51
CA LEU A 71 -9.83 -11.01 2.51
C LEU A 71 -9.13 -12.36 2.27
N SER A 72 -9.89 -13.40 1.97
CA SER A 72 -9.34 -14.67 1.52
C SER A 72 -8.70 -14.54 0.12
N THR A 73 -7.89 -15.52 -0.28
CA THR A 73 -7.25 -15.49 -1.61
C THR A 73 -8.27 -15.50 -2.74
N THR A 74 -9.36 -16.26 -2.58
CA THR A 74 -10.46 -16.31 -3.55
C THR A 74 -11.24 -15.01 -3.64
N GLU A 75 -11.46 -14.34 -2.52
CA GLU A 75 -12.08 -13.01 -2.51
C GLU A 75 -11.17 -11.97 -3.14
N LEU A 76 -9.86 -12.01 -2.85
CA LEU A 76 -8.90 -11.10 -3.47
C LEU A 76 -8.87 -11.23 -5.00
N THR A 77 -8.86 -12.46 -5.54
CA THR A 77 -8.91 -12.68 -6.99
C THR A 77 -10.20 -12.14 -7.59
N PHE A 78 -11.34 -12.40 -6.95
CA PHE A 78 -12.63 -11.86 -7.39
C PHE A 78 -12.64 -10.31 -7.41
N TYR A 79 -12.10 -9.67 -6.35
CA TYR A 79 -12.01 -8.21 -6.31
C TYR A 79 -11.05 -7.66 -7.36
N ILE A 80 -9.92 -8.32 -7.63
CA ILE A 80 -8.96 -7.92 -8.68
C ILE A 80 -9.64 -7.95 -10.04
N ASP A 81 -10.33 -9.03 -10.38
CA ASP A 81 -11.04 -9.17 -11.66
C ASP A 81 -12.13 -8.11 -11.81
N SER A 82 -12.91 -7.88 -10.75
CA SER A 82 -13.94 -6.84 -10.72
C SER A 82 -13.36 -5.44 -10.89
N LEU A 83 -12.25 -5.13 -10.19
CA LEU A 83 -11.56 -3.84 -10.27
C LEU A 83 -10.92 -3.63 -11.65
N ALA A 84 -10.30 -4.66 -12.21
CA ALA A 84 -9.70 -4.62 -13.55
C ALA A 84 -10.77 -4.39 -14.63
N GLY A 85 -11.91 -5.07 -14.52
CA GLY A 85 -13.05 -4.86 -15.40
C GLY A 85 -13.58 -3.43 -15.34
N ARG A 86 -13.78 -2.89 -14.15
CA ARG A 86 -14.21 -1.50 -13.94
C ARG A 86 -13.20 -0.48 -14.49
N TYR A 87 -11.91 -0.70 -14.23
CA TYR A 87 -10.84 0.13 -14.76
C TYR A 87 -10.88 0.20 -16.30
N LYS A 88 -11.00 -0.97 -16.95
CA LYS A 88 -11.10 -1.07 -18.42
C LYS A 88 -12.32 -0.32 -18.96
N THR A 89 -13.51 -0.59 -18.44
CA THR A 89 -14.76 0.06 -18.88
C THR A 89 -14.69 1.58 -18.68
N ARG A 90 -14.12 2.03 -17.55
CA ARG A 90 -13.98 3.46 -17.26
C ARG A 90 -12.97 4.14 -18.18
N SER A 91 -11.86 3.47 -18.49
CA SER A 91 -10.87 3.95 -19.46
C SER A 91 -11.49 4.17 -20.84
N GLU A 92 -12.27 3.20 -21.31
CA GLU A 92 -12.99 3.28 -22.59
C GLU A 92 -14.05 4.41 -22.58
N SER A 93 -14.76 4.56 -21.45
CA SER A 93 -15.75 5.63 -21.26
C SER A 93 -15.09 7.02 -21.30
N TYR A 94 -13.98 7.22 -20.61
CA TYR A 94 -13.26 8.50 -20.61
C TYR A 94 -12.70 8.86 -21.98
N TYR A 95 -12.17 7.88 -22.70
CA TYR A 95 -11.75 8.09 -24.09
C TYR A 95 -12.93 8.51 -24.97
N GLY A 96 -14.05 7.80 -24.87
CA GLY A 96 -15.27 8.13 -25.62
C GLY A 96 -15.84 9.51 -25.27
N GLU A 97 -15.84 9.87 -24.00
CA GLU A 97 -16.26 11.19 -23.52
C GLU A 97 -15.35 12.30 -24.06
N PHE A 98 -14.02 12.11 -23.97
CA PHE A 98 -13.06 13.08 -24.49
C PHE A 98 -13.24 13.33 -25.99
N VAL A 99 -13.30 12.27 -26.78
CA VAL A 99 -13.48 12.38 -28.24
C VAL A 99 -14.80 13.05 -28.60
N LYS A 100 -15.90 12.68 -27.91
CA LYS A 100 -17.24 13.21 -28.24
C LYS A 100 -17.45 14.65 -27.77
N THR A 101 -16.92 15.03 -26.60
CA THR A 101 -17.29 16.30 -25.96
C THR A 101 -16.22 17.37 -26.08
N ARG A 102 -14.93 17.01 -26.19
CA ARG A 102 -13.83 17.96 -26.09
C ARG A 102 -13.07 18.24 -27.38
N VAL A 103 -13.04 17.28 -28.32
CA VAL A 103 -12.17 17.41 -29.49
C VAL A 103 -12.94 17.84 -30.75
N PHE A 104 -14.18 17.40 -30.94
CA PHE A 104 -14.85 17.50 -32.25
C PHE A 104 -16.24 18.06 -32.22
N THR A 105 -16.79 18.52 -31.11
CA THR A 105 -18.15 19.07 -31.10
C THR A 105 -18.14 20.58 -30.89
N PRO A 106 -18.35 21.40 -31.91
CA PRO A 106 -18.74 22.78 -31.71
C PRO A 106 -20.10 22.80 -31.01
N SER A 107 -20.13 23.20 -29.75
CA SER A 107 -21.40 23.48 -29.07
C SER A 107 -21.95 24.77 -29.61
N TYR A 108 -22.96 24.70 -30.47
CA TYR A 108 -23.74 25.87 -30.79
C TYR A 108 -24.79 26.11 -29.70
N TYR A 109 -24.73 27.27 -29.05
CA TYR A 109 -25.86 27.80 -28.32
C TYR A 109 -26.89 28.30 -29.29
N PHE A 110 -27.95 27.57 -29.50
CA PHE A 110 -29.17 28.08 -30.12
C PHE A 110 -30.25 28.14 -29.03
N SER A 111 -31.11 29.13 -29.07
CA SER A 111 -32.18 29.47 -28.12
C SER A 111 -33.19 28.30 -27.90
N GLY A 112 -32.78 27.18 -27.41
CA GLY A 112 -33.63 25.99 -27.24
C GLY A 112 -32.94 24.73 -26.70
N GLY A 113 -31.64 24.76 -26.36
CA GLY A 113 -30.94 23.58 -25.82
C GLY A 113 -29.65 23.24 -26.55
N TYR A 114 -28.86 22.39 -25.92
CA TYR A 114 -27.61 21.87 -26.46
C TYR A 114 -27.91 20.85 -27.57
N HIS A 115 -27.64 21.18 -28.82
CA HIS A 115 -27.64 20.19 -29.92
C HIS A 115 -26.20 19.73 -30.20
N TYR A 116 -25.94 18.45 -29.93
CA TYR A 116 -24.70 17.79 -30.34
C TYR A 116 -24.82 17.38 -31.81
N TYR A 117 -24.08 18.01 -32.69
CA TYR A 117 -23.88 17.52 -34.04
C TYR A 117 -22.78 16.46 -34.07
N GLY A 118 -23.14 15.24 -33.78
CA GLY A 118 -22.30 14.05 -33.99
C GLY A 118 -22.39 13.50 -35.42
N ASP A 119 -22.43 14.38 -36.42
CA ASP A 119 -22.60 13.93 -37.79
C ASP A 119 -21.22 13.70 -38.44
N THR A 120 -20.90 12.43 -38.67
CA THR A 120 -19.70 12.00 -39.42
C THR A 120 -19.66 12.58 -40.85
N ALA A 121 -20.80 13.00 -41.42
CA ALA A 121 -20.88 13.70 -42.68
C ALA A 121 -20.29 15.12 -42.62
N ALA A 122 -20.40 15.82 -41.49
CA ALA A 122 -19.80 17.13 -41.30
C ALA A 122 -18.27 17.05 -41.16
N ALA A 123 -17.73 16.01 -40.53
CA ALA A 123 -16.30 15.77 -40.43
C ALA A 123 -15.64 15.55 -41.80
N LYS A 124 -16.31 14.83 -42.68
CA LYS A 124 -15.85 14.57 -44.06
C LYS A 124 -15.83 15.83 -44.95
N LYS A 125 -16.71 16.81 -44.63
CA LYS A 125 -16.77 18.11 -45.33
C LYS A 125 -15.68 19.07 -44.89
N LEU A 126 -15.05 18.81 -43.73
CA LEU A 126 -13.96 19.62 -43.17
C LEU A 126 -12.56 19.22 -43.67
N GLU A 127 -12.43 18.09 -44.35
CA GLU A 127 -11.15 17.59 -44.90
C GLU A 127 -10.50 18.57 -45.91
N ASN A 128 -11.32 19.39 -46.57
CA ASN A 128 -10.88 20.43 -47.53
C ASN A 128 -11.10 21.88 -47.01
N PHE A 129 -11.38 22.06 -45.71
CA PHE A 129 -11.67 23.37 -45.14
C PHE A 129 -10.37 24.15 -44.87
N ASN A 130 -10.18 25.24 -45.66
CA ASN A 130 -9.05 26.15 -45.43
C ASN A 130 -9.30 27.05 -44.20
N SER A 131 -9.08 26.52 -43.03
CA SER A 131 -9.28 27.22 -41.75
C SER A 131 -8.43 28.51 -41.65
N ARG A 132 -7.25 28.49 -42.25
CA ARG A 132 -6.33 29.63 -42.25
C ARG A 132 -6.85 30.77 -43.10
N GLY A 133 -7.33 30.48 -44.30
CA GLY A 133 -7.94 31.48 -45.20
C GLY A 133 -9.17 32.15 -44.60
N VAL A 134 -10.05 31.34 -43.96
CA VAL A 134 -11.22 31.89 -43.24
C VAL A 134 -10.83 32.75 -42.06
N PHE A 135 -9.85 32.32 -41.27
CA PHE A 135 -9.35 33.08 -40.11
C PHE A 135 -8.78 34.43 -40.54
N ASP A 136 -8.04 34.50 -41.65
CA ASP A 136 -7.42 35.70 -42.15
C ASP A 136 -8.42 36.77 -42.60
N THR A 137 -9.62 36.32 -43.04
CA THR A 137 -10.71 37.22 -43.47
C THR A 137 -11.58 37.76 -42.31
N LEU A 138 -11.44 37.25 -41.12
CA LEU A 138 -12.21 37.71 -39.95
C LEU A 138 -11.79 39.10 -39.47
N ALA A 139 -12.74 39.86 -38.92
CA ALA A 139 -12.49 41.12 -38.25
C ALA A 139 -11.61 40.91 -37.00
N PHE A 140 -10.87 41.95 -36.56
CA PHE A 140 -9.95 41.84 -35.42
C PHE A 140 -10.63 41.32 -34.14
N MET A 141 -11.85 41.78 -33.84
CA MET A 141 -12.60 41.35 -32.66
C MET A 141 -13.00 39.86 -32.76
N ASP A 142 -13.36 39.37 -33.93
CA ASP A 142 -13.71 37.99 -34.16
C ASP A 142 -12.49 37.08 -34.12
N LYS A 143 -11.34 37.55 -34.59
CA LYS A 143 -10.04 36.84 -34.40
C LYS A 143 -9.72 36.65 -32.95
N SER A 144 -9.78 37.75 -32.17
CA SER A 144 -9.50 37.73 -30.72
C SER A 144 -10.43 36.76 -29.96
N THR A 145 -11.74 36.84 -30.32
CA THR A 145 -12.74 35.93 -29.69
C THR A 145 -12.49 34.48 -30.06
N SER A 146 -12.16 34.20 -31.34
CA SER A 146 -11.86 32.84 -31.81
C SER A 146 -10.63 32.25 -31.14
N ILE A 147 -9.57 33.05 -30.99
CA ILE A 147 -8.34 32.63 -30.27
C ILE A 147 -8.66 32.37 -28.80
N SER A 148 -9.40 33.25 -28.14
CA SER A 148 -9.78 33.07 -26.73
C SER A 148 -10.62 31.81 -26.51
N ARG A 149 -11.55 31.54 -27.40
CA ARG A 149 -12.35 30.29 -27.37
C ARG A 149 -11.46 29.05 -27.56
N ALA A 150 -10.60 29.05 -28.58
CA ALA A 150 -9.68 27.95 -28.84
C ALA A 150 -8.76 27.70 -27.64
N LEU A 151 -8.25 28.76 -27.00
CA LEU A 151 -7.44 28.65 -25.79
C LEU A 151 -8.22 28.04 -24.62
N ASN A 152 -9.46 28.45 -24.42
CA ASN A 152 -10.31 27.89 -23.38
C ASN A 152 -10.60 26.40 -23.63
N TYR A 153 -10.93 26.01 -24.87
CA TYR A 153 -11.11 24.61 -25.22
C TYR A 153 -9.85 23.76 -24.97
N ALA A 154 -8.67 24.30 -25.32
CA ALA A 154 -7.40 23.62 -25.07
C ALA A 154 -7.12 23.47 -23.56
N ARG A 155 -7.39 24.51 -22.78
CA ARG A 155 -7.25 24.47 -21.31
C ARG A 155 -8.22 23.48 -20.68
N ASP A 156 -9.49 23.52 -21.08
CA ASP A 156 -10.53 22.60 -20.60
C ASP A 156 -10.20 21.14 -20.95
N GLY A 157 -9.71 20.90 -22.16
CA GLY A 157 -9.24 19.58 -22.58
C GLY A 157 -8.05 19.10 -21.77
N SER A 158 -7.07 19.97 -21.52
CA SER A 158 -5.92 19.65 -20.70
C SER A 158 -6.31 19.36 -19.25
N SER A 159 -7.18 20.18 -18.65
CA SER A 159 -7.64 19.95 -17.26
C SER A 159 -8.44 18.64 -17.14
N PHE A 160 -9.30 18.34 -18.13
CA PHE A 160 -10.03 17.08 -18.17
C PHE A 160 -9.09 15.87 -18.21
N ILE A 161 -8.10 15.89 -19.11
CA ILE A 161 -7.12 14.79 -19.21
C ILE A 161 -6.36 14.63 -17.89
N THR A 162 -5.91 15.72 -17.29
CA THR A 162 -5.17 15.70 -16.02
C THR A 162 -6.03 15.09 -14.91
N GLU A 163 -7.23 15.59 -14.72
CA GLU A 163 -8.17 15.10 -13.69
C GLU A 163 -8.48 13.60 -13.86
N LYS A 164 -8.79 13.19 -15.11
CA LYS A 164 -9.14 11.78 -15.37
C LYS A 164 -7.92 10.86 -15.28
N SER A 165 -6.74 11.32 -15.68
CA SER A 165 -5.50 10.55 -15.53
C SER A 165 -5.14 10.33 -14.06
N GLU A 166 -5.28 11.34 -13.21
CA GLU A 166 -5.05 11.20 -11.76
C GLU A 166 -6.05 10.21 -11.13
N SER A 167 -7.33 10.32 -11.50
CA SER A 167 -8.36 9.38 -11.05
C SER A 167 -8.06 7.94 -11.48
N MET A 168 -7.65 7.74 -12.73
CA MET A 168 -7.28 6.43 -13.26
C MET A 168 -6.02 5.87 -12.58
N LEU A 169 -5.02 6.70 -12.31
CA LEU A 169 -3.83 6.30 -11.56
C LEU A 169 -4.18 5.85 -10.14
N ALA A 170 -5.08 6.57 -9.47
CA ALA A 170 -5.54 6.19 -8.13
C ALA A 170 -6.26 4.82 -8.13
N GLU A 171 -7.10 4.56 -9.13
CA GLU A 171 -7.76 3.26 -9.30
C GLU A 171 -6.76 2.14 -9.59
N LEU A 172 -5.78 2.41 -10.47
CA LEU A 172 -4.74 1.44 -10.79
C LEU A 172 -3.86 1.13 -9.57
N LYS A 173 -3.46 2.14 -8.80
CA LYS A 173 -2.75 1.94 -7.52
C LYS A 173 -3.57 1.11 -6.54
N ASN A 174 -4.88 1.34 -6.49
CA ASN A 174 -5.76 0.54 -5.63
C ASN A 174 -5.81 -0.93 -6.09
N LEU A 175 -5.97 -1.20 -7.38
CA LEU A 175 -5.89 -2.55 -7.94
C LEU A 175 -4.56 -3.24 -7.56
N LYS A 176 -3.43 -2.53 -7.70
CA LYS A 176 -2.11 -3.08 -7.39
C LYS A 176 -1.90 -3.39 -5.91
N LYS A 177 -2.62 -2.72 -5.00
CA LYS A 177 -2.62 -3.09 -3.58
C LYS A 177 -3.22 -4.47 -3.33
N TYR A 178 -4.32 -4.80 -4.01
CA TYR A 178 -4.94 -6.12 -3.92
C TYR A 178 -4.05 -7.21 -4.55
N GLU A 179 -3.45 -6.94 -5.70
CA GLU A 179 -2.48 -7.85 -6.31
C GLU A 179 -1.28 -8.09 -5.39
N ALA A 180 -0.70 -7.03 -4.81
CA ALA A 180 0.43 -7.13 -3.90
C ALA A 180 0.11 -8.01 -2.67
N GLU A 181 -1.12 -7.95 -2.15
CA GLU A 181 -1.54 -8.76 -1.02
C GLU A 181 -1.56 -10.26 -1.34
N ILE A 182 -1.95 -10.64 -2.56
CA ILE A 182 -1.86 -12.04 -3.00
C ILE A 182 -0.40 -12.49 -3.01
N TYR A 183 0.50 -11.74 -3.65
CA TYR A 183 1.92 -12.09 -3.71
C TYR A 183 2.56 -12.16 -2.31
N LYS A 184 2.14 -11.28 -1.39
CA LYS A 184 2.64 -11.26 0.00
C LYS A 184 2.41 -12.59 0.71
N ARG A 185 1.27 -13.24 0.47
CA ARG A 185 0.96 -14.56 1.06
C ARG A 185 1.89 -15.66 0.58
N TYR A 186 2.39 -15.56 -0.66
CA TYR A 186 3.36 -16.52 -1.20
C TYR A 186 4.80 -16.17 -0.83
N THR A 187 5.13 -14.89 -0.68
CA THR A 187 6.47 -14.47 -0.29
C THR A 187 6.84 -14.84 1.13
N LEU A 188 5.86 -14.91 2.05
CA LEU A 188 6.10 -15.25 3.45
C LEU A 188 6.62 -16.69 3.66
N PRO A 189 6.04 -17.75 3.07
CA PRO A 189 6.62 -19.09 3.12
C PRO A 189 7.99 -19.18 2.42
N LEU A 190 8.17 -18.47 1.30
CA LEU A 190 9.44 -18.38 0.61
C LEU A 190 10.52 -17.74 1.48
N ALA A 191 10.18 -16.73 2.25
CA ALA A 191 11.09 -16.11 3.22
C ALA A 191 11.60 -17.12 4.26
N CYS A 192 10.71 -17.96 4.80
CA CYS A 192 11.10 -19.01 5.74
C CYS A 192 12.13 -19.97 5.13
N LEU A 193 11.93 -20.33 3.86
CA LEU A 193 12.86 -21.20 3.13
C LEU A 193 14.22 -20.51 2.92
N VAL A 194 14.24 -19.24 2.53
CA VAL A 194 15.48 -18.45 2.38
C VAL A 194 16.23 -18.36 3.71
N PHE A 195 15.53 -18.07 4.82
CA PHE A 195 16.17 -18.03 6.13
C PHE A 195 16.68 -19.37 6.62
N PHE A 196 16.03 -20.47 6.23
CA PHE A 196 16.56 -21.80 6.48
C PHE A 196 17.90 -22.03 5.75
N PHE A 197 17.99 -21.69 4.46
CA PHE A 197 19.22 -21.80 3.68
C PHE A 197 20.34 -20.86 4.16
N ILE A 198 20.02 -19.78 4.86
CA ILE A 198 21.01 -18.89 5.45
C ILE A 198 21.38 -19.35 6.86
N GLY A 199 20.41 -19.68 7.72
CA GLY A 199 20.60 -19.96 9.14
C GLY A 199 21.28 -21.29 9.41
N ALA A 200 20.90 -22.36 8.69
CA ALA A 200 21.48 -23.68 8.88
C ALA A 200 23.01 -23.71 8.60
N PRO A 201 23.51 -23.17 7.46
CA PRO A 201 24.95 -23.09 7.20
C PRO A 201 25.68 -22.20 8.22
N LEU A 202 25.10 -21.06 8.58
CA LEU A 202 25.70 -20.17 9.58
C LEU A 202 25.91 -20.85 10.92
N GLY A 203 24.91 -21.62 11.38
CA GLY A 203 25.01 -22.41 12.59
C GLY A 203 26.09 -23.50 12.51
N ALA A 204 26.25 -24.13 11.35
CA ALA A 204 27.28 -25.16 11.13
C ALA A 204 28.71 -24.60 11.05
N ILE A 205 28.86 -23.44 10.39
CA ILE A 205 30.16 -22.80 10.15
C ILE A 205 30.72 -22.17 11.43
N ILE A 206 29.90 -21.50 12.25
CA ILE A 206 30.35 -20.71 13.42
C ILE A 206 30.39 -21.58 14.68
N ARG A 207 31.19 -22.64 14.68
CA ARG A 207 31.35 -23.52 15.84
C ARG A 207 32.18 -22.90 17.00
N LYS A 208 33.11 -21.98 16.69
CA LYS A 208 34.09 -21.43 17.67
C LYS A 208 33.64 -20.15 18.39
N GLY A 209 32.53 -19.54 17.97
CA GLY A 209 32.09 -18.23 18.52
C GLY A 209 30.92 -18.29 19.53
N GLY A 210 30.53 -19.47 19.99
CA GLY A 210 29.30 -19.62 20.81
C GLY A 210 28.01 -19.34 20.04
N LEU A 211 26.86 -19.49 20.71
CA LEU A 211 25.53 -19.32 20.07
C LEU A 211 25.22 -17.86 19.72
N GLY A 212 25.92 -16.88 20.29
CA GLY A 212 25.63 -15.45 20.10
C GLY A 212 25.96 -14.95 18.71
N THR A 213 27.09 -15.39 18.12
CA THR A 213 27.54 -14.88 16.80
C THR A 213 26.61 -15.27 15.67
N PRO A 214 26.14 -16.53 15.51
CA PRO A 214 25.17 -16.89 14.51
C PRO A 214 23.84 -16.13 14.65
N ALA A 215 23.40 -15.90 15.90
CA ALA A 215 22.16 -15.17 16.17
C ALA A 215 22.25 -13.71 15.69
N VAL A 216 23.34 -13.00 15.98
CA VAL A 216 23.53 -11.61 15.53
C VAL A 216 23.55 -11.52 14.00
N ILE A 217 24.25 -12.45 13.32
CA ILE A 217 24.33 -12.47 11.85
C ILE A 217 22.96 -12.78 11.26
N SER A 218 22.18 -13.70 11.84
CA SER A 218 20.83 -14.01 11.37
C SER A 218 19.89 -12.82 11.50
N VAL A 219 19.98 -12.06 12.61
CA VAL A 219 19.23 -10.81 12.78
C VAL A 219 19.60 -9.78 11.71
N LEU A 220 20.90 -9.66 11.39
CA LEU A 220 21.36 -8.76 10.33
C LEU A 220 20.73 -9.12 8.97
N PHE A 221 20.76 -10.41 8.58
CA PHE A 221 20.11 -10.87 7.34
C PHE A 221 18.61 -10.66 7.35
N PHE A 222 17.96 -10.83 8.50
CA PHE A 222 16.54 -10.54 8.66
C PHE A 222 16.25 -9.06 8.41
N VAL A 223 17.05 -8.14 8.96
CA VAL A 223 16.89 -6.70 8.74
C VAL A 223 17.06 -6.36 7.24
N PHE A 224 18.07 -6.89 6.58
CA PHE A 224 18.26 -6.71 5.13
C PHE A 224 17.06 -7.22 4.32
N TYR A 225 16.59 -8.44 4.62
CA TYR A 225 15.40 -8.99 3.98
C TYR A 225 14.20 -8.06 4.16
N TYR A 226 13.96 -7.62 5.38
CA TYR A 226 12.82 -6.78 5.75
C TYR A 226 12.84 -5.43 5.02
N VAL A 227 13.98 -4.77 4.99
CA VAL A 227 14.15 -3.47 4.30
C VAL A 227 13.90 -3.62 2.79
N ILE A 228 14.47 -4.66 2.16
CA ILE A 228 14.27 -4.91 0.72
C ILE A 228 12.81 -5.26 0.45
N SER A 229 12.17 -6.08 1.28
CA SER A 229 10.77 -6.47 1.14
C SER A 229 9.84 -5.28 1.25
N LEU A 230 10.02 -4.41 2.26
CA LEU A 230 9.23 -3.19 2.42
C LEU A 230 9.41 -2.22 1.23
N SER A 231 10.65 -2.04 0.78
CA SER A 231 10.94 -1.17 -0.36
C SER A 231 10.32 -1.72 -1.64
N GLY A 232 10.44 -3.03 -1.88
CA GLY A 232 9.83 -3.71 -3.02
C GLY A 232 8.30 -3.62 -3.03
N GLU A 233 7.66 -3.83 -1.89
CA GLU A 233 6.21 -3.66 -1.72
C GLU A 233 5.78 -2.22 -2.03
N LYS A 234 6.50 -1.23 -1.51
CA LYS A 234 6.21 0.19 -1.76
C LYS A 234 6.36 0.55 -3.24
N PHE A 235 7.45 0.15 -3.88
CA PHE A 235 7.66 0.42 -5.31
C PHE A 235 6.63 -0.26 -6.21
N ALA A 236 6.20 -1.47 -5.85
CA ALA A 236 5.13 -2.18 -6.56
C ALA A 236 3.78 -1.44 -6.45
N LYS A 237 3.41 -0.97 -5.25
CA LYS A 237 2.18 -0.21 -5.00
C LYS A 237 2.17 1.17 -5.66
N GLU A 238 3.33 1.80 -5.81
CA GLU A 238 3.50 3.09 -6.48
C GLU A 238 3.66 2.97 -8.00
N LEU A 239 3.51 1.78 -8.57
CA LEU A 239 3.62 1.50 -10.02
C LEU A 239 5.02 1.74 -10.62
N ILE A 240 6.06 1.79 -9.79
CA ILE A 240 7.45 1.98 -10.25
C ILE A 240 7.98 0.69 -10.86
N ILE A 241 7.64 -0.46 -10.26
CA ILE A 241 8.01 -1.80 -10.71
C ILE A 241 6.79 -2.71 -10.74
N GLY A 242 6.87 -3.79 -11.52
CA GLY A 242 5.82 -4.80 -11.55
C GLY A 242 5.61 -5.47 -10.19
N VAL A 243 4.35 -5.74 -9.83
CA VAL A 243 4.00 -6.33 -8.53
C VAL A 243 4.77 -7.62 -8.23
N PRO A 244 4.86 -8.62 -9.15
CA PRO A 244 5.60 -9.85 -8.84
C PRO A 244 7.09 -9.59 -8.58
N VAL A 245 7.71 -8.69 -9.34
CA VAL A 245 9.13 -8.36 -9.17
C VAL A 245 9.37 -7.65 -7.84
N GLY A 246 8.54 -6.67 -7.50
CA GLY A 246 8.65 -5.93 -6.24
C GLY A 246 8.46 -6.80 -5.01
N MET A 247 7.47 -7.69 -5.05
CA MET A 247 7.15 -8.56 -3.92
C MET A 247 8.17 -9.69 -3.73
N LEU A 248 8.75 -10.21 -4.81
CA LEU A 248 9.76 -11.28 -4.77
C LEU A 248 11.20 -10.76 -4.68
N ALA A 249 11.42 -9.45 -4.75
CA ALA A 249 12.76 -8.84 -4.80
C ALA A 249 13.67 -9.31 -3.65
N SER A 250 13.17 -9.32 -2.43
CA SER A 250 13.93 -9.80 -1.26
C SER A 250 14.33 -11.27 -1.38
N THR A 251 13.44 -12.12 -1.86
CA THR A 251 13.68 -13.55 -2.08
C THR A 251 14.69 -13.76 -3.21
N ILE A 252 14.55 -13.07 -4.34
CA ILE A 252 15.44 -13.16 -5.51
C ILE A 252 16.88 -12.74 -5.15
N ILE A 253 17.03 -11.75 -4.27
CA ILE A 253 18.35 -11.25 -3.85
C ILE A 253 18.99 -12.16 -2.80
N LEU A 254 18.23 -12.63 -1.80
CA LEU A 254 18.80 -13.39 -0.69
C LEU A 254 18.90 -14.89 -0.96
N LEU A 255 18.08 -15.45 -1.84
CA LEU A 255 18.13 -16.89 -2.15
C LEU A 255 19.47 -17.35 -2.73
N PRO A 256 20.09 -16.65 -3.72
CA PRO A 256 21.42 -17.01 -4.20
C PRO A 256 22.48 -16.96 -3.11
N ILE A 257 22.38 -15.99 -2.18
CA ILE A 257 23.29 -15.87 -1.03
C ILE A 257 23.14 -17.08 -0.11
N GLY A 258 21.89 -17.47 0.20
CA GLY A 258 21.59 -18.64 1.02
C GLY A 258 22.11 -19.94 0.39
N VAL A 259 21.87 -20.14 -0.91
CA VAL A 259 22.37 -21.31 -1.64
C VAL A 259 23.90 -21.33 -1.66
N PHE A 260 24.55 -20.19 -1.90
CA PHE A 260 26.01 -20.08 -1.84
C PHE A 260 26.57 -20.44 -0.47
N LEU A 261 25.95 -19.93 0.61
CA LEU A 261 26.34 -20.26 1.99
C LEU A 261 26.16 -21.76 2.28
N THR A 262 25.06 -22.36 1.83
CA THR A 262 24.80 -23.79 1.99
C THR A 262 25.85 -24.62 1.24
N TYR A 263 26.13 -24.28 -0.01
CA TYR A 263 27.18 -24.95 -0.81
C TYR A 263 28.54 -24.86 -0.12
N LYS A 264 28.89 -23.67 0.38
CA LYS A 264 30.16 -23.44 1.07
C LYS A 264 30.28 -24.25 2.38
N ALA A 265 29.17 -24.29 3.15
CA ALA A 265 29.14 -25.07 4.38
C ALA A 265 29.25 -26.57 4.20
N THR A 266 28.74 -27.10 3.07
CA THR A 266 28.81 -28.54 2.77
C THR A 266 30.16 -28.96 2.19
N THR A 267 30.80 -28.08 1.42
CA THR A 267 32.04 -28.41 0.72
C THR A 267 33.28 -28.17 1.61
N ASP A 268 33.28 -27.15 2.46
CA ASP A 268 34.44 -26.71 3.25
C ASP A 268 34.11 -26.68 4.77
N ALA A 269 33.90 -27.85 5.35
CA ALA A 269 33.72 -27.96 6.83
C ALA A 269 34.99 -27.56 7.63
N ALA A 270 36.13 -27.29 6.95
CA ALA A 270 37.42 -27.01 7.58
C ALA A 270 37.96 -25.57 7.36
N ILE A 271 37.30 -24.71 6.57
CA ILE A 271 37.91 -23.41 6.21
C ILE A 271 37.05 -22.27 6.69
N MET A 272 37.10 -21.96 7.99
CA MET A 272 36.88 -20.59 8.47
C MET A 272 38.26 -19.95 8.76
N ASN A 273 38.95 -19.58 7.74
CA ASN A 273 39.94 -18.52 7.86
C ASN A 273 39.18 -17.19 7.84
N THR A 274 39.02 -16.63 9.03
CA THR A 274 38.46 -15.28 9.27
C THR A 274 39.13 -14.22 8.40
N GLU A 275 40.39 -14.46 7.99
CA GLU A 275 41.17 -13.59 7.12
C GLU A 275 40.61 -13.44 5.69
N THR A 276 39.98 -14.48 5.15
CA THR A 276 39.39 -14.41 3.79
C THR A 276 38.19 -13.47 3.76
N TYR A 277 37.35 -13.49 4.79
CA TYR A 277 36.16 -12.61 4.89
C TYR A 277 36.53 -11.17 5.20
N VAL A 278 37.49 -10.97 6.12
CA VAL A 278 38.03 -9.62 6.40
C VAL A 278 38.66 -9.02 5.14
N ASN A 279 39.39 -9.79 4.36
CA ASN A 279 40.01 -9.35 3.12
C ASN A 279 38.98 -9.08 2.01
N PHE A 280 37.88 -9.85 1.96
CA PHE A 280 36.77 -9.58 1.04
C PHE A 280 36.03 -8.27 1.40
N PHE A 281 35.69 -8.07 2.68
CA PHE A 281 35.04 -6.82 3.12
C PHE A 281 35.98 -5.62 3.02
N ARG A 282 37.29 -5.80 3.24
CA ARG A 282 38.28 -4.75 3.03
C ARG A 282 38.43 -4.39 1.54
N LYS A 283 38.41 -5.37 0.63
CA LYS A 283 38.40 -5.13 -0.81
C LYS A 283 37.09 -4.47 -1.27
N ALA A 284 35.92 -4.91 -0.78
CA ALA A 284 34.65 -4.30 -1.08
C ALA A 284 34.55 -2.87 -0.54
N GLY A 285 35.04 -2.63 0.68
CA GLY A 285 35.12 -1.29 1.27
C GLY A 285 36.09 -0.37 0.52
N ALA A 286 37.24 -0.88 0.10
CA ALA A 286 38.20 -0.14 -0.72
C ALA A 286 37.64 0.20 -2.12
N PHE A 287 36.84 -0.69 -2.70
CA PHE A 287 36.17 -0.43 -3.99
C PHE A 287 35.10 0.68 -3.84
N LEU A 288 34.35 0.68 -2.74
CA LEU A 288 33.34 1.71 -2.46
C LEU A 288 33.95 3.06 -2.04
N SER A 289 35.13 3.04 -1.41
CA SER A 289 35.80 4.28 -0.95
C SER A 289 36.81 4.87 -1.96
N GLY A 290 37.02 4.19 -3.11
CA GLY A 290 37.96 4.67 -4.14
C GLY A 290 39.44 4.69 -3.73
N ILE A 291 39.79 4.11 -2.57
CA ILE A 291 41.14 4.07 -2.05
C ILE A 291 41.85 2.82 -2.58
N LYS A 292 42.89 2.98 -3.39
CA LYS A 292 43.75 1.87 -3.83
C LYS A 292 44.42 1.23 -2.61
N PRO A 293 44.42 -0.13 -2.50
CA PRO A 293 45.14 -0.80 -1.42
C PRO A 293 46.66 -0.63 -1.63
N GLU A 294 47.30 -0.07 -0.64
CA GLU A 294 48.77 -0.01 -0.55
C GLU A 294 49.33 -1.44 -0.44
N LYS A 295 50.20 -1.81 -1.38
CA LYS A 295 50.94 -3.07 -1.32
C LYS A 295 51.87 -3.03 -0.11
N GLY A 296 51.57 -3.84 0.91
CA GLY A 296 52.47 -4.05 2.02
C GLY A 296 53.80 -4.64 1.48
N ASN A 297 54.86 -3.91 1.77
CA ASN A 297 56.24 -4.29 1.53
C ASN A 297 56.55 -5.52 2.41
N GLU A 298 56.76 -6.65 1.80
CA GLU A 298 57.45 -7.79 2.41
C GLU A 298 58.93 -7.43 2.46
N ASP A 299 59.44 -7.14 3.64
CA ASP A 299 60.86 -7.09 3.91
C ASP A 299 61.39 -8.53 3.98
N PRO A 300 62.33 -8.93 3.08
CA PRO A 300 63.06 -10.16 3.25
C PRO A 300 64.40 -9.85 3.91
N GLY A 301 64.59 -10.31 5.12
CA GLY A 301 65.97 -10.40 5.58
C GLY A 301 66.16 -9.96 7.01
N THR A 302 66.46 -10.91 7.87
CA THR A 302 67.81 -10.97 8.42
C THR A 302 68.03 -12.33 9.09
N VAL A 303 68.84 -13.13 8.40
CA VAL A 303 69.60 -14.23 8.99
C VAL A 303 70.84 -13.63 9.67
N ALA A 304 70.99 -13.86 10.95
CA ALA A 304 72.27 -14.00 11.64
C ALA A 304 72.01 -14.63 13.03
#